data_765f79945f6b45fd5ef56f73a487e0b8
#
_entry.id   765f79945f6b45fd5ef56f73a487e0b8
#
_cell.length_a   1.000
_cell.length_b   1.000
_cell.length_c   1.000
_cell.angle_alpha   90.00
_cell.angle_beta   90.00
_cell.angle_gamma   90.00
#
_symmetry.space_group_name_H-M   'P 1'
#
loop_
_entity.id
_entity.type
_entity.pdbx_description
1 polymer ?
#
loop_
_entity_poly.entity_id
_entity_poly.type
_entity_poly.pdbx_seq_one_letter_code
_entity_poly.pdbx_strand_id
1 'polypeptide(L)'
;MSNVMEKFSLEGRTALVTGGAGLLGKQFTSALGQAGAKVVVADLDFEAAQDHTQYLQDKGIQALAVEVNITDPVSISAMANQTVSKFGSLDVLINSAALDPKFDPGNVEDQYDNAFENFPLETWQKAIDINLTGMFLVCQGAAPWMLSQNYGVIINICSTYGLVGPDQRVYERTEGVKRHKPVYYSVSKAGVLGLTHYLATYYAGKPIRVNALTPGGVYNEHDEVFLKAYSARTVMGRMANLDELNGAIVFLASDASSYMTGANLIVDGGWTAW
;
A
#
# COMPACT_ATOMS: atom_id res chain seq x y z
N MET A 1 -8.64 33.08 6.92
CA MET A 1 -8.80 31.61 7.09
C MET A 1 -8.30 30.98 5.79
N SER A 2 -7.38 30.03 5.85
CA SER A 2 -6.96 29.28 4.67
C SER A 2 -8.16 28.52 4.10
N ASN A 3 -8.27 28.45 2.78
CA ASN A 3 -9.26 27.63 2.11
C ASN A 3 -8.99 26.15 2.47
N VAL A 4 -10.02 25.42 2.92
CA VAL A 4 -9.86 24.02 3.32
C VAL A 4 -9.34 23.14 2.17
N MET A 5 -9.69 23.46 0.93
CA MET A 5 -9.24 22.72 -0.25
C MET A 5 -7.73 22.88 -0.51
N GLU A 6 -7.14 24.03 -0.14
CA GLU A 6 -5.69 24.25 -0.25
C GLU A 6 -4.89 23.26 0.62
N LYS A 7 -5.48 22.78 1.71
CA LYS A 7 -4.84 21.76 2.58
C LYS A 7 -4.69 20.40 1.92
N PHE A 8 -5.44 20.10 0.87
CA PHE A 8 -5.33 18.88 0.10
C PHE A 8 -4.29 18.98 -1.03
N SER A 9 -3.76 20.18 -1.30
CA SER A 9 -2.72 20.37 -2.32
C SER A 9 -1.41 19.68 -1.90
N LEU A 10 -0.79 19.02 -2.87
CA LEU A 10 0.54 18.43 -2.77
C LEU A 10 1.55 19.16 -3.68
N GLU A 11 1.24 20.38 -4.13
CA GLU A 11 2.15 21.18 -4.92
C GLU A 11 3.51 21.35 -4.22
N GLY A 12 4.58 21.14 -4.98
CA GLY A 12 5.94 21.20 -4.47
C GLY A 12 6.41 19.96 -3.70
N ARG A 13 5.53 19.01 -3.40
CA ARG A 13 5.87 17.76 -2.70
C ARG A 13 6.31 16.67 -3.66
N THR A 14 7.19 15.80 -3.19
CA THR A 14 7.61 14.57 -3.88
C THR A 14 7.07 13.36 -3.14
N ALA A 15 6.26 12.56 -3.83
CA ALA A 15 5.65 11.35 -3.30
C ALA A 15 6.26 10.10 -3.95
N LEU A 16 6.78 9.20 -3.13
CA LEU A 16 7.33 7.90 -3.54
C LEU A 16 6.35 6.80 -3.16
N VAL A 17 5.99 5.94 -4.12
CA VAL A 17 5.08 4.81 -3.93
C VAL A 17 5.81 3.52 -4.27
N THR A 18 6.04 2.65 -3.28
CA THR A 18 6.55 1.28 -3.53
C THR A 18 5.41 0.38 -3.99
N GLY A 19 5.68 -0.56 -4.91
CA GLY A 19 4.63 -1.28 -5.61
C GLY A 19 3.80 -0.33 -6.49
N GLY A 20 4.45 0.71 -7.00
CA GLY A 20 3.82 1.82 -7.74
C GLY A 20 3.21 1.41 -9.08
N ALA A 21 3.66 0.31 -9.68
CA ALA A 21 3.12 -0.29 -10.89
C ALA A 21 2.01 -1.32 -10.62
N GLY A 22 1.75 -1.67 -9.35
CA GLY A 22 0.68 -2.56 -8.95
C GLY A 22 -0.72 -1.93 -9.02
N LEU A 23 -1.75 -2.74 -8.72
CA LEU A 23 -3.16 -2.34 -8.83
C LEU A 23 -3.48 -1.03 -8.07
N LEU A 24 -3.17 -0.97 -6.78
CA LEU A 24 -3.39 0.22 -5.96
C LEU A 24 -2.32 1.29 -6.17
N GLY A 25 -1.07 0.88 -6.42
CA GLY A 25 0.04 1.80 -6.66
C GLY A 25 -0.21 2.74 -7.83
N LYS A 26 -0.78 2.24 -8.94
CA LYS A 26 -1.18 3.04 -10.10
C LYS A 26 -2.25 4.08 -9.74
N GLN A 27 -3.21 3.71 -8.91
CA GLN A 27 -4.24 4.64 -8.44
C GLN A 27 -3.65 5.71 -7.52
N PHE A 28 -2.80 5.31 -6.58
CA PHE A 28 -2.19 6.23 -5.62
C PHE A 28 -1.26 7.23 -6.30
N THR A 29 -0.38 6.78 -7.20
CA THR A 29 0.51 7.68 -7.96
C THR A 29 -0.28 8.66 -8.83
N SER A 30 -1.36 8.20 -9.48
CA SER A 30 -2.25 9.07 -10.26
C SER A 30 -2.94 10.12 -9.38
N ALA A 31 -3.50 9.72 -8.23
CA ALA A 31 -4.21 10.62 -7.32
C ALA A 31 -3.26 11.66 -6.69
N LEU A 32 -2.07 11.23 -6.25
CA LEU A 32 -1.07 12.13 -5.68
C LEU A 32 -0.56 13.13 -6.73
N GLY A 33 -0.33 12.66 -7.97
CA GLY A 33 0.05 13.55 -9.08
C GLY A 33 -1.04 14.55 -9.45
N GLN A 34 -2.32 14.15 -9.48
CA GLN A 34 -3.46 15.04 -9.69
C GLN A 34 -3.61 16.07 -8.58
N ALA A 35 -3.20 15.75 -7.36
CA ALA A 35 -3.15 16.68 -6.24
C ALA A 35 -1.93 17.64 -6.28
N GLY A 36 -1.06 17.54 -7.30
CA GLY A 36 0.08 18.42 -7.54
C GLY A 36 1.45 17.84 -7.14
N ALA A 37 1.53 16.62 -6.66
CA ALA A 37 2.81 16.00 -6.31
C ALA A 37 3.65 15.64 -7.55
N LYS A 38 4.97 15.73 -7.42
CA LYS A 38 5.90 14.96 -8.24
C LYS A 38 5.88 13.53 -7.73
N VAL A 39 5.76 12.52 -8.60
CA VAL A 39 5.57 11.14 -8.17
C VAL A 39 6.70 10.22 -8.61
N VAL A 40 7.08 9.29 -7.72
CA VAL A 40 8.03 8.23 -8.03
C VAL A 40 7.28 6.90 -8.01
N VAL A 41 7.26 6.24 -9.16
CA VAL A 41 6.72 4.90 -9.35
C VAL A 41 7.86 3.91 -9.08
N ALA A 42 7.94 3.41 -7.86
CA ALA A 42 8.98 2.49 -7.44
C ALA A 42 8.43 1.05 -7.43
N ASP A 43 9.00 0.17 -8.24
CA ASP A 43 8.54 -1.21 -8.36
C ASP A 43 9.71 -2.16 -8.66
N LEU A 44 9.52 -3.45 -8.38
CA LEU A 44 10.45 -4.50 -8.79
C LEU A 44 10.35 -4.75 -10.30
N ASP A 45 9.14 -4.64 -10.86
CA ASP A 45 8.88 -4.67 -12.30
C ASP A 45 9.13 -3.27 -12.88
N PHE A 46 10.38 -3.06 -13.33
CA PHE A 46 10.80 -1.77 -13.84
C PHE A 46 10.11 -1.40 -15.16
N GLU A 47 9.82 -2.36 -16.02
CA GLU A 47 9.12 -2.14 -17.30
C GLU A 47 7.70 -1.63 -17.02
N ALA A 48 6.95 -2.30 -16.15
CA ALA A 48 5.62 -1.85 -15.75
C ALA A 48 5.65 -0.47 -15.04
N ALA A 49 6.72 -0.18 -14.29
CA ALA A 49 6.92 1.15 -13.67
C ALA A 49 7.18 2.23 -14.72
N GLN A 50 7.96 1.94 -15.77
CA GLN A 50 8.21 2.86 -16.87
C GLN A 50 6.92 3.15 -17.66
N ASP A 51 6.16 2.13 -18.03
CA ASP A 51 4.90 2.27 -18.75
C ASP A 51 3.91 3.15 -17.98
N HIS A 52 3.76 2.89 -16.68
CA HIS A 52 2.88 3.71 -15.86
C HIS A 52 3.41 5.16 -15.68
N THR A 53 4.72 5.32 -15.58
CA THR A 53 5.36 6.65 -15.51
C THR A 53 5.08 7.44 -16.79
N GLN A 54 5.20 6.82 -17.96
CA GLN A 54 4.88 7.44 -19.22
C GLN A 54 3.40 7.87 -19.29
N TYR A 55 2.48 6.99 -18.87
CA TYR A 55 1.06 7.34 -18.75
C TYR A 55 0.82 8.58 -17.88
N LEU A 56 1.51 8.70 -16.74
CA LEU A 56 1.39 9.86 -15.84
C LEU A 56 1.95 11.12 -16.50
N GLN A 57 3.08 11.02 -17.20
CA GLN A 57 3.70 12.14 -17.91
C GLN A 57 2.81 12.65 -19.05
N ASP A 58 2.14 11.76 -19.77
CA ASP A 58 1.17 12.11 -20.83
C ASP A 58 -0.06 12.86 -20.27
N LYS A 59 -0.34 12.71 -18.98
CA LYS A 59 -1.34 13.48 -18.23
C LYS A 59 -0.80 14.78 -17.61
N GLY A 60 0.46 15.14 -17.90
CA GLY A 60 1.10 16.36 -17.38
C GLY A 60 1.64 16.22 -15.96
N ILE A 61 1.67 15.02 -15.39
CA ILE A 61 2.21 14.75 -14.04
C ILE A 61 3.72 14.54 -14.14
N GLN A 62 4.49 15.22 -13.29
CA GLN A 62 5.92 14.96 -13.18
C GLN A 62 6.15 13.60 -12.49
N ALA A 63 6.66 12.63 -13.24
CA ALA A 63 6.83 11.26 -12.75
C ALA A 63 8.22 10.69 -13.08
N LEU A 64 8.69 9.77 -12.24
CA LEU A 64 9.95 9.02 -12.36
C LEU A 64 9.70 7.55 -12.07
N ALA A 65 10.14 6.66 -12.95
CA ALA A 65 10.21 5.22 -12.68
C ALA A 65 11.53 4.88 -11.97
N VAL A 66 11.46 4.05 -10.94
CA VAL A 66 12.64 3.54 -10.23
C VAL A 66 12.48 2.05 -9.97
N GLU A 67 13.48 1.26 -10.37
CA GLU A 67 13.55 -0.14 -9.99
C GLU A 67 13.90 -0.27 -8.51
N VAL A 68 13.17 -1.09 -7.75
CA VAL A 68 13.47 -1.35 -6.35
C VAL A 68 13.10 -2.76 -5.92
N ASN A 69 14.06 -3.44 -5.32
CA ASN A 69 13.80 -4.59 -4.47
C ASN A 69 13.72 -4.11 -3.01
N ILE A 70 12.53 -4.10 -2.43
CA ILE A 70 12.31 -3.60 -1.07
C ILE A 70 12.89 -4.51 0.03
N THR A 71 13.41 -5.70 -0.32
CA THR A 71 14.11 -6.58 0.61
C THR A 71 15.63 -6.38 0.59
N ASP A 72 16.12 -5.49 -0.29
CA ASP A 72 17.54 -5.14 -0.42
C ASP A 72 17.83 -3.70 0.03
N PRO A 73 18.54 -3.50 1.14
CA PRO A 73 18.90 -2.17 1.62
C PRO A 73 19.70 -1.32 0.62
N VAL A 74 20.50 -1.95 -0.26
CA VAL A 74 21.28 -1.23 -1.28
C VAL A 74 20.35 -0.68 -2.34
N SER A 75 19.41 -1.49 -2.82
CA SER A 75 18.38 -1.09 -3.78
C SER A 75 17.50 0.05 -3.22
N ILE A 76 17.09 -0.04 -1.95
CA ILE A 76 16.33 1.01 -1.26
C ILE A 76 17.10 2.33 -1.16
N SER A 77 18.39 2.27 -0.81
CA SER A 77 19.24 3.46 -0.74
C SER A 77 19.37 4.11 -2.12
N ALA A 78 19.55 3.31 -3.18
CA ALA A 78 19.62 3.80 -4.55
C ALA A 78 18.29 4.49 -4.97
N MET A 79 17.15 3.90 -4.65
CA MET A 79 15.82 4.46 -4.90
C MET A 79 15.65 5.84 -4.23
N ALA A 80 15.99 5.95 -2.95
CA ALA A 80 15.88 7.21 -2.21
C ALA A 80 16.81 8.29 -2.79
N ASN A 81 18.06 7.92 -3.12
CA ASN A 81 19.02 8.82 -3.75
C ASN A 81 18.55 9.31 -5.13
N GLN A 82 18.03 8.43 -5.99
CA GLN A 82 17.48 8.79 -7.30
C GLN A 82 16.30 9.74 -7.17
N THR A 83 15.40 9.48 -6.20
CA THR A 83 14.25 10.33 -5.90
C THR A 83 14.68 11.75 -5.56
N VAL A 84 15.58 11.90 -4.59
CA VAL A 84 16.06 13.23 -4.13
C VAL A 84 16.91 13.91 -5.19
N SER A 85 17.75 13.19 -5.91
CA SER A 85 18.55 13.76 -7.01
C SER A 85 17.66 14.32 -8.13
N LYS A 86 16.54 13.65 -8.44
CA LYS A 86 15.62 14.08 -9.52
C LYS A 86 14.72 15.23 -9.11
N PHE A 87 14.15 15.18 -7.90
CA PHE A 87 13.06 16.07 -7.49
C PHE A 87 13.40 17.02 -6.34
N GLY A 88 14.55 16.82 -5.69
CA GLY A 88 15.07 17.67 -4.61
C GLY A 88 14.60 17.31 -3.21
N SER A 89 13.56 16.45 -3.07
CA SER A 89 13.02 16.03 -1.78
C SER A 89 12.38 14.64 -1.85
N LEU A 90 12.07 14.05 -0.68
CA LEU A 90 11.23 12.89 -0.47
C LEU A 90 10.26 13.22 0.66
N ASP A 91 9.09 13.77 0.31
CA ASP A 91 8.15 14.34 1.28
C ASP A 91 7.12 13.33 1.76
N VAL A 92 6.67 12.46 0.87
CA VAL A 92 5.63 11.45 1.13
C VAL A 92 6.12 10.08 0.70
N LEU A 93 6.02 9.12 1.59
CA LEU A 93 6.27 7.70 1.30
C LEU A 93 4.97 6.91 1.44
N ILE A 94 4.59 6.18 0.39
CA ILE A 94 3.51 5.21 0.41
C ILE A 94 4.10 3.81 0.31
N ASN A 95 4.04 3.05 1.38
CA ASN A 95 4.42 1.64 1.40
C ASN A 95 3.26 0.78 0.93
N SER A 96 3.20 0.51 -0.39
CA SER A 96 2.13 -0.27 -1.03
C SER A 96 2.61 -1.59 -1.63
N ALA A 97 3.92 -1.80 -1.77
CA ALA A 97 4.47 -3.08 -2.21
C ALA A 97 4.09 -4.21 -1.24
N ALA A 98 3.55 -5.29 -1.76
CA ALA A 98 3.20 -6.47 -0.99
C ALA A 98 3.08 -7.70 -1.89
N LEU A 99 3.43 -8.86 -1.34
CA LEU A 99 3.06 -10.14 -1.90
C LEU A 99 1.62 -10.46 -1.47
N ASP A 100 0.69 -10.34 -2.41
CA ASP A 100 -0.68 -10.81 -2.26
C ASP A 100 -0.95 -11.81 -3.39
N PRO A 101 -1.12 -13.11 -3.10
CA PRO A 101 -1.34 -14.09 -4.14
C PRO A 101 -2.64 -13.76 -4.85
N LYS A 102 -2.50 -13.37 -6.11
CA LYS A 102 -3.65 -13.22 -6.99
C LYS A 102 -4.25 -14.60 -7.21
N PHE A 103 -5.56 -14.67 -7.18
CA PHE A 103 -6.25 -15.82 -7.70
C PHE A 103 -6.03 -15.89 -9.21
N ASP A 104 -5.26 -16.86 -9.67
CA ASP A 104 -5.10 -17.18 -11.09
C ASP A 104 -5.97 -18.39 -11.43
N PRO A 105 -7.08 -18.21 -12.17
CA PRO A 105 -7.92 -19.34 -12.60
C PRO A 105 -7.19 -20.31 -13.53
N GLY A 106 -6.12 -19.84 -14.20
CA GLY A 106 -5.34 -20.64 -15.15
C GLY A 106 -4.22 -21.48 -14.53
N ASN A 107 -3.84 -21.19 -13.27
CA ASN A 107 -2.77 -21.91 -12.58
C ASN A 107 -3.28 -22.54 -11.28
N VAL A 108 -4.12 -23.56 -11.44
CA VAL A 108 -4.77 -24.25 -10.32
C VAL A 108 -3.80 -25.11 -9.53
N GLU A 109 -2.71 -25.59 -10.16
CA GLU A 109 -1.79 -26.56 -9.56
C GLU A 109 -0.85 -25.96 -8.50
N ASP A 110 -0.39 -24.72 -8.65
CA ASP A 110 0.53 -24.06 -7.71
C ASP A 110 -0.17 -23.42 -6.49
N GLN A 111 -1.51 -23.47 -6.43
CA GLN A 111 -2.29 -22.88 -5.34
C GLN A 111 -2.76 -23.90 -4.31
N TYR A 112 -2.22 -25.11 -4.37
CA TYR A 112 -2.61 -26.21 -3.48
C TYR A 112 -2.07 -25.99 -2.07
N ASP A 113 -2.99 -26.21 -1.16
CA ASP A 113 -2.78 -26.37 0.27
C ASP A 113 -2.20 -25.14 1.01
N ASN A 114 -2.92 -24.02 0.93
CA ASN A 114 -2.75 -22.93 1.89
C ASN A 114 -3.33 -23.28 3.29
N ALA A 115 -3.58 -24.58 3.54
CA ALA A 115 -3.99 -25.06 4.85
C ALA A 115 -2.89 -24.76 5.87
N PHE A 116 -3.29 -24.25 7.01
CA PHE A 116 -2.37 -23.78 8.03
C PHE A 116 -1.40 -24.90 8.49
N GLU A 117 -1.91 -26.12 8.60
CA GLU A 117 -1.17 -27.28 9.11
C GLU A 117 0.02 -27.66 8.23
N ASN A 118 -0.05 -27.37 6.93
CA ASN A 118 0.98 -27.75 5.95
C ASN A 118 1.66 -26.55 5.30
N PHE A 119 1.40 -25.32 5.82
CA PHE A 119 1.87 -24.10 5.16
C PHE A 119 3.40 -24.06 5.10
N PRO A 120 4.04 -23.90 3.91
CA PRO A 120 5.49 -23.97 3.77
C PRO A 120 6.20 -22.82 4.48
N LEU A 121 7.20 -23.14 5.32
CA LEU A 121 7.98 -22.15 6.04
C LEU A 121 8.70 -21.16 5.11
N GLU A 122 9.20 -21.63 3.98
CA GLU A 122 9.87 -20.78 2.98
C GLU A 122 8.92 -19.74 2.40
N THR A 123 7.70 -20.14 2.04
CA THR A 123 6.66 -19.22 1.56
C THR A 123 6.28 -18.21 2.62
N TRP A 124 6.15 -18.63 3.87
CA TRP A 124 5.94 -17.75 5.01
C TRP A 124 7.07 -16.71 5.14
N GLN A 125 8.33 -17.15 5.19
CA GLN A 125 9.49 -16.28 5.33
C GLN A 125 9.55 -15.24 4.20
N LYS A 126 9.44 -15.70 2.94
CA LYS A 126 9.43 -14.81 1.78
C LYS A 126 8.33 -13.74 1.88
N ALA A 127 7.14 -14.13 2.31
CA ALA A 127 6.03 -13.20 2.43
C ALA A 127 6.23 -12.18 3.57
N ILE A 128 6.76 -12.60 4.72
CA ILE A 128 7.11 -11.70 5.83
C ILE A 128 8.25 -10.76 5.42
N ASP A 129 9.25 -11.25 4.70
CA ASP A 129 10.36 -10.44 4.21
C ASP A 129 9.88 -9.33 3.26
N ILE A 130 8.93 -9.63 2.39
CA ILE A 130 8.37 -8.62 1.48
C ILE A 130 7.39 -7.69 2.22
N ASN A 131 6.37 -8.25 2.88
CA ASN A 131 5.22 -7.48 3.36
C ASN A 131 5.48 -6.68 4.64
N LEU A 132 6.45 -7.10 5.45
CA LEU A 132 6.74 -6.47 6.75
C LEU A 132 8.19 -6.01 6.86
N THR A 133 9.17 -6.89 6.65
CA THR A 133 10.60 -6.52 6.72
C THR A 133 10.95 -5.49 5.65
N GLY A 134 10.47 -5.67 4.41
CA GLY A 134 10.67 -4.73 3.31
C GLY A 134 10.07 -3.35 3.61
N MET A 135 8.85 -3.31 4.15
CA MET A 135 8.23 -2.05 4.58
C MET A 135 9.07 -1.34 5.66
N PHE A 136 9.56 -2.08 6.64
CA PHE A 136 10.47 -1.55 7.66
C PHE A 136 11.74 -0.95 7.02
N LEU A 137 12.38 -1.69 6.12
CA LEU A 137 13.62 -1.24 5.45
C LEU A 137 13.38 0.01 4.59
N VAL A 138 12.26 0.09 3.88
CA VAL A 138 11.90 1.29 3.09
C VAL A 138 11.68 2.49 4.01
N CYS A 139 10.96 2.33 5.14
CA CYS A 139 10.83 3.39 6.13
C CYS A 139 12.20 3.84 6.66
N GLN A 140 13.09 2.89 6.95
CA GLN A 140 14.46 3.17 7.43
C GLN A 140 15.29 3.95 6.39
N GLY A 141 15.17 3.61 5.10
CA GLY A 141 15.89 4.28 4.02
C GLY A 141 15.35 5.68 3.70
N ALA A 142 14.05 5.93 3.87
CA ALA A 142 13.43 7.23 3.61
C ALA A 142 13.61 8.23 4.77
N ALA A 143 13.61 7.75 6.00
CA ALA A 143 13.59 8.57 7.20
C ALA A 143 14.75 9.59 7.31
N PRO A 144 16.01 9.28 6.96
CA PRO A 144 17.11 10.26 7.01
C PRO A 144 16.84 11.50 6.14
N TRP A 145 16.25 11.31 4.96
CA TRP A 145 15.86 12.40 4.06
C TRP A 145 14.76 13.27 4.66
N MET A 146 13.71 12.64 5.18
CA MET A 146 12.60 13.33 5.85
C MET A 146 13.07 14.12 7.08
N LEU A 147 13.99 13.57 7.86
CA LEU A 147 14.59 14.27 9.01
C LEU A 147 15.43 15.47 8.57
N SER A 148 16.27 15.32 7.54
CA SER A 148 17.15 16.38 7.07
C SER A 148 16.39 17.56 6.46
N GLN A 149 15.28 17.31 5.78
CA GLN A 149 14.43 18.34 5.18
C GLN A 149 13.37 18.92 6.15
N ASN A 150 13.31 18.39 7.39
CA ASN A 150 12.37 18.79 8.43
C ASN A 150 10.90 18.64 8.01
N TYR A 151 10.57 17.59 7.24
CA TYR A 151 9.22 17.24 6.83
C TYR A 151 9.17 15.78 6.36
N GLY A 152 8.10 15.06 6.72
CA GLY A 152 7.87 13.73 6.20
C GLY A 152 6.47 13.19 6.52
N VAL A 153 5.92 12.45 5.57
CA VAL A 153 4.67 11.70 5.74
C VAL A 153 4.89 10.26 5.27
N ILE A 154 4.64 9.31 6.15
CA ILE A 154 4.71 7.88 5.83
C ILE A 154 3.30 7.31 5.93
N ILE A 155 2.85 6.62 4.89
CA ILE A 155 1.56 5.92 4.84
C ILE A 155 1.83 4.45 4.54
N ASN A 156 1.45 3.59 5.47
CA ASN A 156 1.61 2.15 5.36
C ASN A 156 0.28 1.50 4.95
N ILE A 157 0.28 0.76 3.85
CA ILE A 157 -0.94 0.09 3.38
C ILE A 157 -1.13 -1.22 4.14
N CYS A 158 -2.13 -1.22 5.03
CA CYS A 158 -2.59 -2.37 5.79
C CYS A 158 -3.61 -3.20 4.97
N SER A 159 -4.51 -3.86 5.63
CA SER A 159 -5.67 -4.60 5.10
C SER A 159 -6.68 -4.81 6.21
N THR A 160 -7.96 -5.01 5.88
CA THR A 160 -8.96 -5.52 6.83
C THR A 160 -8.49 -6.78 7.54
N TYR A 161 -7.72 -7.64 6.85
CA TYR A 161 -7.16 -8.87 7.45
C TYR A 161 -5.96 -8.63 8.38
N GLY A 162 -5.52 -7.40 8.54
CA GLY A 162 -4.64 -6.97 9.63
C GLY A 162 -5.40 -6.55 10.89
N LEU A 163 -6.73 -6.36 10.81
CA LEU A 163 -7.61 -5.99 11.92
C LEU A 163 -8.42 -7.18 12.42
N VAL A 164 -8.92 -7.99 11.50
CA VAL A 164 -9.75 -9.16 11.76
C VAL A 164 -9.25 -10.36 10.97
N GLY A 165 -9.52 -11.58 11.46
CA GLY A 165 -9.21 -12.80 10.70
C GLY A 165 -10.06 -12.87 9.41
N PRO A 166 -9.52 -13.48 8.33
CA PRO A 166 -10.28 -13.73 7.13
C PRO A 166 -11.39 -14.75 7.41
N ASP A 167 -12.59 -14.48 6.92
CA ASP A 167 -13.61 -15.52 6.84
C ASP A 167 -13.24 -16.48 5.71
N GLN A 168 -12.68 -17.62 6.05
CA GLN A 168 -12.20 -18.59 5.08
C GLN A 168 -13.32 -19.13 4.16
N ARG A 169 -14.58 -19.07 4.59
CA ARG A 169 -15.74 -19.48 3.78
C ARG A 169 -15.91 -18.63 2.51
N VAL A 170 -15.42 -17.41 2.51
CA VAL A 170 -15.41 -16.52 1.32
C VAL A 170 -14.54 -17.11 0.19
N TYR A 171 -13.57 -17.95 0.54
CA TYR A 171 -12.63 -18.57 -0.40
C TYR A 171 -13.05 -19.99 -0.82
N GLU A 172 -14.13 -20.54 -0.25
CA GLU A 172 -14.65 -21.85 -0.64
C GLU A 172 -15.22 -21.81 -2.06
N ARG A 173 -14.98 -22.87 -2.83
CA ARG A 173 -15.50 -23.07 -4.19
C ARG A 173 -16.37 -24.31 -4.25
N THR A 174 -17.35 -24.30 -5.17
CA THR A 174 -18.34 -25.37 -5.34
C THR A 174 -17.73 -26.72 -5.78
N GLU A 175 -16.50 -26.76 -6.22
CA GLU A 175 -15.85 -27.95 -6.78
C GLU A 175 -14.93 -28.72 -5.79
N GLY A 176 -15.13 -28.56 -4.48
CA GLY A 176 -14.42 -29.37 -3.47
C GLY A 176 -12.98 -28.94 -3.18
N VAL A 177 -12.42 -27.99 -3.90
CA VAL A 177 -11.09 -27.43 -3.60
C VAL A 177 -11.23 -26.37 -2.52
N LYS A 178 -10.79 -26.69 -1.30
CA LYS A 178 -10.72 -25.71 -0.21
C LYS A 178 -9.55 -24.77 -0.48
N ARG A 179 -9.84 -23.48 -0.55
CA ARG A 179 -8.85 -22.42 -0.63
C ARG A 179 -8.89 -21.60 0.65
N HIS A 180 -7.75 -21.11 1.05
CA HIS A 180 -7.65 -20.27 2.24
C HIS A 180 -6.89 -18.98 1.91
N LYS A 181 -7.26 -17.87 2.54
CA LYS A 181 -6.35 -16.71 2.57
C LYS A 181 -5.12 -17.12 3.37
N PRO A 182 -3.90 -16.98 2.82
CA PRO A 182 -2.70 -17.45 3.48
C PRO A 182 -2.47 -16.78 4.84
N VAL A 183 -1.97 -17.54 5.82
CA VAL A 183 -1.73 -17.08 7.19
C VAL A 183 -0.79 -15.88 7.26
N TYR A 184 0.26 -15.87 6.43
CA TYR A 184 1.23 -14.77 6.40
C TYR A 184 0.59 -13.42 6.08
N TYR A 185 -0.49 -13.40 5.31
CA TYR A 185 -1.13 -12.16 4.90
C TYR A 185 -1.71 -11.42 6.12
N SER A 186 -2.50 -12.11 6.93
CA SER A 186 -3.07 -11.52 8.14
C SER A 186 -1.97 -11.10 9.12
N VAL A 187 -0.97 -11.96 9.33
CA VAL A 187 0.09 -11.66 10.30
C VAL A 187 0.95 -10.48 9.84
N SER A 188 1.38 -10.46 8.58
CA SER A 188 2.16 -9.33 8.06
C SER A 188 1.37 -8.03 8.08
N LYS A 189 0.08 -8.05 7.70
CA LYS A 189 -0.77 -6.85 7.71
C LYS A 189 -1.11 -6.37 9.13
N ALA A 190 -1.22 -7.25 10.11
CA ALA A 190 -1.30 -6.86 11.53
C ALA A 190 0.00 -6.20 12.00
N GLY A 191 1.16 -6.72 11.58
CA GLY A 191 2.47 -6.13 11.85
C GLY A 191 2.64 -4.70 11.33
N VAL A 192 1.97 -4.35 10.22
CA VAL A 192 1.96 -2.98 9.67
C VAL A 192 1.45 -1.95 10.69
N LEU A 193 0.43 -2.29 11.47
CA LEU A 193 -0.11 -1.40 12.50
C LEU A 193 0.89 -1.22 13.65
N GLY A 194 1.54 -2.29 14.08
CA GLY A 194 2.59 -2.23 15.09
C GLY A 194 3.75 -1.32 14.64
N LEU A 195 4.22 -1.48 13.40
CA LEU A 195 5.25 -0.62 12.83
C LEU A 195 4.80 0.85 12.73
N THR A 196 3.55 1.09 12.32
CA THR A 196 2.97 2.43 12.24
C THR A 196 2.96 3.13 13.59
N HIS A 197 2.47 2.46 14.63
CA HIS A 197 2.43 3.00 15.99
C HIS A 197 3.85 3.26 16.53
N TYR A 198 4.76 2.30 16.34
CA TYR A 198 6.15 2.46 16.78
C TYR A 198 6.80 3.69 16.14
N LEU A 199 6.72 3.83 14.80
CA LEU A 199 7.34 4.95 14.11
C LEU A 199 6.68 6.30 14.47
N ALA A 200 5.36 6.35 14.61
CA ALA A 200 4.67 7.57 15.04
C ALA A 200 5.14 8.07 16.40
N THR A 201 5.36 7.16 17.34
CA THR A 201 5.87 7.51 18.68
C THR A 201 7.38 7.75 18.70
N TYR A 202 8.15 7.02 17.89
CA TYR A 202 9.59 7.20 17.75
C TYR A 202 9.95 8.59 17.22
N TYR A 203 9.15 9.13 16.31
CA TYR A 203 9.31 10.49 15.76
C TYR A 203 8.60 11.56 16.59
N ALA A 204 8.27 11.30 17.86
CA ALA A 204 7.70 12.32 18.75
C ALA A 204 8.54 13.61 18.77
N GLY A 205 7.89 14.75 18.55
CA GLY A 205 8.55 16.07 18.46
C GLY A 205 9.37 16.28 17.16
N LYS A 206 9.30 15.37 16.19
CA LYS A 206 9.87 15.53 14.85
C LYS A 206 8.75 15.82 13.84
N PRO A 207 9.06 16.48 12.73
CA PRO A 207 8.08 16.83 11.71
C PRO A 207 7.79 15.66 10.76
N ILE A 208 7.60 14.46 11.31
CA ILE A 208 7.27 13.24 10.56
C ILE A 208 5.97 12.68 11.10
N ARG A 209 4.99 12.48 10.21
CA ARG A 209 3.74 11.78 10.52
C ARG A 209 3.75 10.38 9.93
N VAL A 210 3.27 9.40 10.66
CA VAL A 210 3.19 8.01 10.21
C VAL A 210 1.79 7.50 10.49
N ASN A 211 1.07 7.10 9.43
CA ASN A 211 -0.29 6.57 9.53
C ASN A 211 -0.43 5.29 8.69
N ALA A 212 -1.47 4.53 8.93
CA ALA A 212 -1.89 3.42 8.10
C ALA A 212 -3.16 3.75 7.32
N LEU A 213 -3.28 3.20 6.11
CA LEU A 213 -4.53 3.09 5.37
C LEU A 213 -4.91 1.61 5.32
N THR A 214 -6.12 1.29 5.78
CA THR A 214 -6.67 -0.07 5.75
C THR A 214 -7.80 -0.16 4.72
N PRO A 215 -7.50 -0.62 3.49
CA PRO A 215 -8.51 -0.88 2.49
C PRO A 215 -9.30 -2.15 2.77
N GLY A 216 -10.56 -2.16 2.37
CA GLY A 216 -11.33 -3.36 2.08
C GLY A 216 -10.92 -4.00 0.76
N GLY A 217 -11.66 -5.02 0.32
CA GLY A 217 -11.45 -5.63 -0.98
C GLY A 217 -11.79 -4.67 -2.12
N VAL A 218 -10.83 -4.50 -3.02
CA VAL A 218 -10.98 -3.72 -4.25
C VAL A 218 -11.27 -4.66 -5.40
N TYR A 219 -12.29 -4.36 -6.19
CA TYR A 219 -12.68 -5.20 -7.33
C TYR A 219 -11.58 -5.21 -8.40
N ASN A 220 -11.21 -6.41 -8.81
CA ASN A 220 -10.22 -6.65 -9.86
C ASN A 220 -10.55 -7.99 -10.55
N GLU A 221 -11.63 -8.00 -11.34
CA GLU A 221 -12.05 -9.15 -12.16
C GLU A 221 -12.22 -10.47 -11.37
N HIS A 222 -12.66 -10.37 -10.12
CA HIS A 222 -12.94 -11.54 -9.30
C HIS A 222 -14.12 -12.35 -9.86
N ASP A 223 -14.09 -13.67 -9.69
CA ASP A 223 -15.20 -14.53 -10.06
C ASP A 223 -16.48 -14.20 -9.27
N GLU A 224 -17.63 -14.52 -9.87
CA GLU A 224 -18.95 -14.18 -9.30
C GLU A 224 -19.22 -14.81 -7.94
N VAL A 225 -18.68 -16.02 -7.68
CA VAL A 225 -18.86 -16.72 -6.41
C VAL A 225 -18.15 -15.97 -5.29
N PHE A 226 -16.88 -15.59 -5.52
CA PHE A 226 -16.12 -14.78 -4.58
C PHE A 226 -16.77 -13.41 -4.40
N LEU A 227 -17.11 -12.74 -5.50
CA LEU A 227 -17.70 -11.40 -5.46
C LEU A 227 -18.99 -11.39 -4.63
N LYS A 228 -19.87 -12.36 -4.81
CA LYS A 228 -21.12 -12.51 -4.04
C LYS A 228 -20.83 -12.77 -2.56
N ALA A 229 -19.92 -13.70 -2.25
CA ALA A 229 -19.59 -14.05 -0.88
C ALA A 229 -18.90 -12.90 -0.14
N TYR A 230 -17.97 -12.20 -0.81
CA TYR A 230 -17.30 -11.03 -0.25
C TYR A 230 -18.27 -9.87 -0.02
N SER A 231 -19.11 -9.53 -1.03
CA SER A 231 -20.06 -8.44 -0.95
C SER A 231 -21.09 -8.62 0.17
N ALA A 232 -21.50 -9.85 0.43
CA ALA A 232 -22.42 -10.16 1.53
C ALA A 232 -21.84 -9.88 2.93
N ARG A 233 -20.51 -9.70 3.04
CA ARG A 233 -19.81 -9.37 4.28
C ARG A 233 -19.54 -7.87 4.45
N THR A 234 -19.76 -7.07 3.42
CA THR A 234 -19.63 -5.61 3.51
C THR A 234 -20.97 -4.96 3.81
N VAL A 235 -20.97 -3.93 4.64
CA VAL A 235 -22.20 -3.15 4.90
C VAL A 235 -22.70 -2.47 3.62
N MET A 236 -21.76 -2.02 2.77
CA MET A 236 -22.11 -1.41 1.47
C MET A 236 -22.54 -2.42 0.41
N GLY A 237 -22.48 -3.73 0.67
CA GLY A 237 -22.97 -4.79 -0.24
C GLY A 237 -22.14 -4.97 -1.52
N ARG A 238 -20.91 -4.45 -1.57
CA ARG A 238 -20.02 -4.54 -2.73
C ARG A 238 -18.55 -4.41 -2.36
N MET A 239 -17.67 -4.81 -3.25
CA MET A 239 -16.26 -4.43 -3.21
C MET A 239 -16.09 -2.96 -3.61
N ALA A 240 -14.95 -2.36 -3.23
CA ALA A 240 -14.60 -1.02 -3.65
C ALA A 240 -14.24 -0.98 -5.15
N ASN A 241 -14.52 0.13 -5.80
CA ASN A 241 -13.92 0.47 -7.09
C ASN A 241 -12.45 0.84 -6.91
N LEU A 242 -11.69 0.80 -8.00
CA LEU A 242 -10.24 1.06 -7.99
C LEU A 242 -9.86 2.44 -7.43
N ASP A 243 -10.69 3.45 -7.68
CA ASP A 243 -10.43 4.85 -7.34
C ASP A 243 -10.98 5.29 -5.97
N GLU A 244 -11.75 4.44 -5.28
CA GLU A 244 -12.41 4.82 -4.02
C GLU A 244 -11.47 5.03 -2.82
N LEU A 245 -10.19 4.64 -2.97
CA LEU A 245 -9.15 4.90 -1.99
C LEU A 245 -8.38 6.20 -2.25
N ASN A 246 -8.55 6.82 -3.43
CA ASN A 246 -7.77 7.95 -3.90
C ASN A 246 -7.94 9.19 -2.99
N GLY A 247 -9.16 9.47 -2.55
CA GLY A 247 -9.41 10.56 -1.60
C GLY A 247 -8.72 10.35 -0.26
N ALA A 248 -8.70 9.12 0.25
CA ALA A 248 -8.07 8.76 1.51
C ALA A 248 -6.53 8.91 1.44
N ILE A 249 -5.91 8.50 0.34
CA ILE A 249 -4.45 8.61 0.18
C ILE A 249 -4.02 10.08 0.08
N VAL A 250 -4.74 10.92 -0.66
CA VAL A 250 -4.48 12.36 -0.76
C VAL A 250 -4.69 13.04 0.60
N PHE A 251 -5.75 12.70 1.33
CA PHE A 251 -5.98 13.20 2.69
C PHE A 251 -4.81 12.88 3.62
N LEU A 252 -4.37 11.62 3.68
CA LEU A 252 -3.27 11.21 4.56
C LEU A 252 -1.93 11.84 4.17
N ALA A 253 -1.68 12.03 2.86
CA ALA A 253 -0.45 12.59 2.32
C ALA A 253 -0.33 14.11 2.54
N SER A 254 -1.46 14.81 2.64
CA SER A 254 -1.52 16.27 2.63
C SER A 254 -1.63 16.89 4.04
N ASP A 255 -1.62 18.23 4.08
CA ASP A 255 -1.80 18.99 5.30
C ASP A 255 -3.25 18.95 5.84
N ALA A 256 -4.20 18.39 5.07
CA ALA A 256 -5.56 18.12 5.56
C ALA A 256 -5.56 17.13 6.75
N SER A 257 -4.52 16.31 6.88
CA SER A 257 -4.31 15.39 8.01
C SER A 257 -3.15 15.81 8.93
N SER A 258 -2.79 17.09 8.97
CA SER A 258 -1.60 17.61 9.69
C SER A 258 -1.58 17.31 11.20
N TYR A 259 -2.74 17.06 11.82
CA TYR A 259 -2.84 16.68 13.24
C TYR A 259 -3.07 15.17 13.43
N MET A 260 -2.71 14.36 12.43
CA MET A 260 -2.94 12.90 12.43
C MET A 260 -1.61 12.15 12.30
N THR A 261 -1.24 11.39 13.34
CA THR A 261 -0.11 10.45 13.35
C THR A 261 -0.43 9.26 14.25
N GLY A 262 0.09 8.07 13.92
CA GLY A 262 -0.20 6.83 14.62
C GLY A 262 -1.62 6.30 14.40
N ALA A 263 -2.37 6.86 13.47
CA ALA A 263 -3.74 6.47 13.22
C ALA A 263 -3.85 5.43 12.08
N ASN A 264 -4.95 4.70 12.09
CA ASN A 264 -5.36 3.80 11.03
C ASN A 264 -6.66 4.30 10.40
N LEU A 265 -6.60 4.74 9.15
CA LEU A 265 -7.77 5.14 8.38
C LEU A 265 -8.36 3.92 7.67
N ILE A 266 -9.55 3.50 8.10
CA ILE A 266 -10.23 2.32 7.55
C ILE A 266 -11.18 2.76 6.44
N VAL A 267 -11.03 2.16 5.25
CA VAL A 267 -11.88 2.38 4.07
C VAL A 267 -12.24 1.01 3.48
N ASP A 268 -13.21 0.35 4.07
CA ASP A 268 -13.46 -1.08 3.86
C ASP A 268 -14.94 -1.43 3.52
N GLY A 269 -15.76 -0.43 3.23
CA GLY A 269 -17.18 -0.64 2.96
C GLY A 269 -17.97 -1.20 4.15
N GLY A 270 -17.43 -1.05 5.37
CA GLY A 270 -18.01 -1.56 6.60
C GLY A 270 -17.74 -3.04 6.87
N TRP A 271 -16.73 -3.64 6.22
CA TRP A 271 -16.33 -5.04 6.49
C TRP A 271 -16.01 -5.29 7.96
N THR A 272 -15.37 -4.34 8.64
CA THR A 272 -14.97 -4.48 10.06
C THR A 272 -15.94 -3.84 11.04
N ALA A 273 -17.13 -3.41 10.60
CA ALA A 273 -18.09 -2.70 11.44
C ALA A 273 -19.01 -3.62 12.26
N TRP A 274 -19.02 -4.93 12.00
CA TRP A 274 -19.85 -5.95 12.69
C TRP A 274 -19.11 -7.23 13.05
#